data_db56042aad7cd98d0c3cc3d3f1b3986c
#
_entry.id   db56042aad7cd98d0c3cc3d3f1b3986c
#
_cell.length_a   1.000
_cell.length_b   1.000
_cell.length_c   1.000
_cell.angle_alpha   90.00
_cell.angle_beta   90.00
_cell.angle_gamma   90.00
#
_symmetry.space_group_name_H-M   'P 1'
#
loop_
_entity.id
_entity.type
_entity.pdbx_description
1 polymer ?
#
loop_
_entity_poly.entity_id
_entity_poly.type
_entity_poly.pdbx_seq_one_letter_code
_entity_poly.pdbx_strand_id
1 'polypeptide(L)'
;MRRLKKHKTHLSHEFELDLAPLLAVMVKLVPVLLISSAFVQIMVIETDLPQVVKEAMVVNNDKPKASIQLEIAKTGGIKVIVAKDGNQKAEQVPSASGGFDLALLQKTLQKVKAENPDVFKIELAPEPAVAYKDIVKIMDEARRSKDHDVRFPIFDKKENKQATTDYMFPDVVFANMMDG
;
A
#
# COMPACT_ATOMS: atom_id res chain seq x y z
N MET A 1 28.14 -54.86 -74.66
CA MET A 1 27.71 -53.51 -74.15
C MET A 1 26.65 -53.69 -73.10
N ARG A 2 26.98 -53.44 -71.81
CA ARG A 2 26.09 -53.62 -70.69
C ARG A 2 25.48 -52.25 -70.33
N ARG A 3 24.18 -52.06 -70.57
CA ARG A 3 23.46 -50.85 -70.21
C ARG A 3 23.21 -50.79 -68.65
N LEU A 4 23.81 -49.83 -67.98
CA LEU A 4 23.54 -49.50 -66.57
C LEU A 4 22.15 -48.88 -66.49
N LYS A 5 21.23 -49.54 -65.75
CA LYS A 5 19.94 -49.00 -65.37
C LYS A 5 20.15 -47.95 -64.26
N LYS A 6 19.84 -46.71 -64.58
CA LYS A 6 19.86 -45.59 -63.62
C LYS A 6 18.64 -45.72 -62.71
N HIS A 7 18.92 -46.06 -61.42
CA HIS A 7 17.92 -46.06 -60.36
C HIS A 7 17.55 -44.61 -60.02
N LYS A 8 16.34 -44.18 -60.34
CA LYS A 8 15.76 -42.95 -59.87
C LYS A 8 15.23 -43.23 -58.45
N THR A 9 15.94 -42.82 -57.42
CA THR A 9 15.41 -42.68 -56.01
C THR A 9 14.52 -41.46 -55.99
N HIS A 10 13.20 -41.64 -55.98
CA HIS A 10 12.26 -40.61 -55.53
C HIS A 10 12.36 -40.51 -54.02
N LEU A 11 13.15 -39.55 -53.56
CA LEU A 11 13.10 -39.08 -52.20
C LEU A 11 11.98 -38.03 -52.11
N SER A 12 10.73 -38.51 -51.97
CA SER A 12 9.67 -37.68 -51.43
C SER A 12 9.86 -37.64 -49.92
N HIS A 13 10.65 -36.67 -49.43
CA HIS A 13 10.61 -36.29 -48.05
C HIS A 13 9.30 -35.52 -47.88
N GLU A 14 8.21 -36.22 -47.58
CA GLU A 14 7.07 -35.63 -46.93
C GLU A 14 7.53 -35.30 -45.50
N PHE A 15 7.72 -34.03 -45.28
CA PHE A 15 8.07 -33.53 -43.97
C PHE A 15 6.77 -33.51 -43.13
N GLU A 16 6.44 -34.63 -42.52
CA GLU A 16 5.35 -34.69 -41.53
C GLU A 16 5.80 -33.95 -40.26
N LEU A 17 5.26 -32.75 -40.07
CA LEU A 17 5.43 -32.02 -38.84
C LEU A 17 4.69 -32.77 -37.74
N ASP A 18 5.45 -33.40 -36.83
CA ASP A 18 4.90 -33.99 -35.62
C ASP A 18 4.50 -32.87 -34.66
N LEU A 19 3.20 -32.60 -34.55
CA LEU A 19 2.62 -31.58 -33.69
C LEU A 19 2.41 -32.08 -32.22
N ALA A 20 2.65 -33.36 -31.98
CA ALA A 20 2.44 -33.95 -30.65
C ALA A 20 3.28 -33.30 -29.53
N PRO A 21 4.58 -32.95 -29.75
CA PRO A 21 5.36 -32.24 -28.74
C PRO A 21 4.79 -30.86 -28.41
N LEU A 22 4.24 -30.16 -29.41
CA LEU A 22 3.69 -28.82 -29.23
C LEU A 22 2.40 -28.87 -28.41
N LEU A 23 1.52 -29.85 -28.68
CA LEU A 23 0.33 -30.12 -27.89
C LEU A 23 0.68 -30.49 -26.44
N ALA A 24 1.70 -31.32 -26.22
CA ALA A 24 2.13 -31.73 -24.91
C ALA A 24 2.62 -30.53 -24.06
N VAL A 25 3.30 -29.55 -24.67
CA VAL A 25 3.73 -28.32 -23.98
C VAL A 25 2.52 -27.45 -23.65
N MET A 26 1.57 -27.28 -24.57
CA MET A 26 0.37 -26.45 -24.32
C MET A 26 -0.48 -27.01 -23.17
N VAL A 27 -0.70 -28.32 -23.11
CA VAL A 27 -1.46 -28.98 -22.05
C VAL A 27 -0.81 -28.79 -20.67
N LYS A 28 0.52 -28.71 -20.61
CA LYS A 28 1.25 -28.46 -19.35
C LYS A 28 1.29 -26.99 -18.96
N LEU A 29 1.35 -26.06 -19.92
CA LEU A 29 1.43 -24.63 -19.65
C LEU A 29 0.13 -24.07 -19.07
N VAL A 30 -1.04 -24.52 -19.53
CA VAL A 30 -2.33 -24.01 -19.08
C VAL A 30 -2.53 -24.18 -17.57
N PRO A 31 -2.33 -25.39 -16.99
CA PRO A 31 -2.46 -25.56 -15.54
C PRO A 31 -1.48 -24.71 -14.74
N VAL A 32 -0.23 -24.55 -15.21
CA VAL A 32 0.80 -23.74 -14.55
C VAL A 32 0.40 -22.27 -14.53
N LEU A 33 -0.13 -21.74 -15.63
CA LEU A 33 -0.63 -20.37 -15.70
C LEU A 33 -1.83 -20.16 -14.78
N LEU A 34 -2.75 -21.12 -14.68
CA LEU A 34 -3.90 -21.04 -13.78
C LEU A 34 -3.48 -21.04 -12.31
N ILE A 35 -2.53 -21.90 -11.93
CA ILE A 35 -1.98 -21.92 -10.57
C ILE A 35 -1.25 -20.61 -10.27
N SER A 36 -0.42 -20.12 -11.19
CA SER A 36 0.29 -18.84 -11.03
C SER A 36 -0.68 -17.67 -10.84
N SER A 37 -1.79 -17.64 -11.59
CA SER A 37 -2.84 -16.62 -11.44
C SER A 37 -3.55 -16.71 -10.08
N ALA A 38 -3.77 -17.91 -9.54
CA ALA A 38 -4.38 -18.09 -8.22
C ALA A 38 -3.47 -17.57 -7.08
N PHE A 39 -2.15 -17.71 -7.19
CA PHE A 39 -1.21 -17.18 -6.19
C PHE A 39 -1.13 -15.65 -6.17
N VAL A 40 -1.35 -14.96 -7.29
CA VAL A 40 -1.34 -13.49 -7.34
C VAL A 40 -2.49 -12.90 -6.52
N GLN A 41 -3.62 -13.58 -6.43
CA GLN A 41 -4.79 -13.09 -5.67
C GLN A 41 -4.63 -13.22 -4.14
N ILE A 42 -3.70 -14.05 -3.65
CA ILE A 42 -3.51 -14.29 -2.21
C ILE A 42 -2.68 -13.16 -1.56
N MET A 43 -2.03 -12.30 -2.33
CA MET A 43 -1.17 -11.24 -1.79
C MET A 43 -1.88 -9.91 -1.47
N VAL A 44 -3.16 -9.80 -1.70
CA VAL A 44 -3.93 -8.64 -1.25
C VAL A 44 -4.38 -8.90 0.17
N ILE A 45 -3.59 -8.47 1.15
CA ILE A 45 -4.04 -8.36 2.54
C ILE A 45 -4.98 -7.15 2.57
N GLU A 46 -6.27 -7.40 2.35
CA GLU A 46 -7.29 -6.39 2.68
C GLU A 46 -7.29 -6.24 4.20
N THR A 47 -6.78 -5.10 4.68
CA THR A 47 -7.02 -4.67 6.04
C THR A 47 -8.51 -4.37 6.12
N ASP A 48 -9.27 -5.21 6.85
CA ASP A 48 -10.71 -5.00 7.06
C ASP A 48 -10.93 -3.74 7.90
N LEU A 49 -10.97 -2.60 7.20
CA LEU A 49 -11.48 -1.37 7.77
C LEU A 49 -13.00 -1.46 7.89
N PRO A 50 -13.60 -1.02 8.99
CA PRO A 50 -15.04 -0.91 9.10
C PRO A 50 -15.61 -0.16 7.88
N GLN A 51 -16.72 -0.64 7.35
CA GLN A 51 -17.30 -0.11 6.11
C GLN A 51 -17.56 1.40 6.19
N VAL A 52 -17.97 1.88 7.37
CA VAL A 52 -18.19 3.31 7.65
C VAL A 52 -16.92 4.15 7.44
N VAL A 53 -15.75 3.61 7.85
CA VAL A 53 -14.47 4.28 7.65
C VAL A 53 -14.08 4.30 6.19
N LYS A 54 -14.26 3.18 5.46
CA LYS A 54 -13.99 3.11 4.01
C LYS A 54 -14.82 4.13 3.23
N GLU A 55 -16.09 4.26 3.55
CA GLU A 55 -17.01 5.23 2.90
C GLU A 55 -16.64 6.68 3.21
N ALA A 56 -16.28 6.99 4.45
CA ALA A 56 -15.83 8.32 4.84
C ALA A 56 -14.53 8.72 4.14
N MET A 57 -13.60 7.78 3.98
CA MET A 57 -12.35 8.00 3.24
C MET A 57 -12.62 8.36 1.77
N VAL A 58 -13.49 7.63 1.09
CA VAL A 58 -13.81 7.89 -0.33
C VAL A 58 -14.37 9.29 -0.53
N VAL A 59 -15.22 9.73 0.40
CA VAL A 59 -15.86 11.05 0.29
C VAL A 59 -14.89 12.21 0.55
N ASN A 60 -13.95 12.02 1.46
CA ASN A 60 -13.06 13.10 1.90
C ASN A 60 -11.76 13.17 1.07
N ASN A 61 -11.41 12.11 0.32
CA ASN A 61 -10.25 12.14 -0.58
C ASN A 61 -10.40 13.08 -1.78
N ASP A 62 -11.64 13.40 -2.20
CA ASP A 62 -11.87 14.28 -3.35
C ASP A 62 -11.50 15.75 -3.08
N LYS A 63 -11.52 16.20 -1.81
CA LYS A 63 -11.06 17.55 -1.40
C LYS A 63 -10.54 17.52 0.05
N PRO A 64 -9.30 17.12 0.28
CA PRO A 64 -8.74 17.18 1.63
C PRO A 64 -8.64 18.63 2.09
N LYS A 65 -9.38 18.98 3.13
CA LYS A 65 -9.32 20.31 3.77
C LYS A 65 -7.99 20.59 4.45
N ALA A 66 -7.24 19.55 4.76
CA ALA A 66 -5.90 19.62 5.35
C ALA A 66 -5.04 18.44 4.86
N SER A 67 -3.75 18.64 4.71
CA SER A 67 -2.76 17.58 4.49
C SER A 67 -1.91 17.43 5.74
N ILE A 68 -1.62 16.16 6.10
CA ILE A 68 -0.79 15.83 7.25
C ILE A 68 0.40 15.03 6.76
N GLN A 69 1.59 15.51 7.09
CA GLN A 69 2.85 14.89 6.70
C GLN A 69 3.72 14.63 7.93
N LEU A 70 4.33 13.45 7.98
CA LEU A 70 5.32 13.07 8.99
C LEU A 70 6.71 13.03 8.34
N GLU A 71 7.55 13.99 8.66
CA GLU A 71 8.98 13.93 8.34
C GLU A 71 9.69 13.14 9.45
N ILE A 72 10.34 12.03 9.08
CA ILE A 72 10.98 11.11 10.03
C ILE A 72 12.49 11.19 9.83
N ALA A 73 13.18 11.82 10.78
CA ALA A 73 14.64 11.95 10.76
C ALA A 73 15.26 10.99 11.78
N LYS A 74 16.37 10.35 11.43
CA LYS A 74 17.04 9.39 12.31
C LYS A 74 17.51 10.00 13.62
N THR A 75 18.00 11.23 13.60
CA THR A 75 18.57 11.91 14.75
C THR A 75 17.69 13.03 15.28
N GLY A 76 16.77 13.54 14.47
CA GLY A 76 15.93 14.71 14.79
C GLY A 76 14.55 14.35 15.36
N GLY A 77 14.18 13.07 15.41
CA GLY A 77 12.83 12.66 15.80
C GLY A 77 11.82 12.73 14.66
N ILE A 78 10.56 12.99 15.00
CA ILE A 78 9.46 13.05 14.03
C ILE A 78 8.87 14.45 14.04
N LYS A 79 8.77 15.06 12.87
CA LYS A 79 8.10 16.35 12.70
C LYS A 79 6.75 16.14 12.05
N VAL A 80 5.69 16.51 12.75
CA VAL A 80 4.30 16.43 12.27
C VAL A 80 3.95 17.77 11.66
N ILE A 81 3.68 17.79 10.37
CA ILE A 81 3.34 19.00 9.62
C ILE A 81 1.86 18.89 9.23
N VAL A 82 1.09 19.86 9.61
CA VAL A 82 -0.32 20.01 9.24
C VAL A 82 -0.47 21.25 8.38
N ALA A 83 -0.79 21.08 7.11
CA ALA A 83 -1.08 22.18 6.20
C ALA A 83 -2.58 22.27 5.98
N LYS A 84 -3.15 23.42 6.33
CA LYS A 84 -4.58 23.73 6.20
C LYS A 84 -4.75 25.16 5.70
N ASP A 85 -5.55 25.35 4.65
CA ASP A 85 -5.91 26.67 4.10
C ASP A 85 -4.69 27.59 3.85
N GLY A 86 -3.56 27.01 3.39
CA GLY A 86 -2.32 27.76 3.13
C GLY A 86 -1.45 28.02 4.37
N ASN A 87 -1.92 27.68 5.56
CA ASN A 87 -1.15 27.78 6.80
C ASN A 87 -0.52 26.43 7.14
N GLN A 88 0.75 26.43 7.53
CA GLN A 88 1.45 25.24 8.00
C GLN A 88 1.72 25.35 9.49
N LYS A 89 1.33 24.33 10.25
CA LYS A 89 1.72 24.13 11.64
C LYS A 89 2.65 22.93 11.71
N ALA A 90 3.76 23.05 12.40
CA ALA A 90 4.70 21.97 12.63
C ALA A 90 4.87 21.73 14.13
N GLU A 91 4.68 20.48 14.55
CA GLU A 91 4.92 20.02 15.92
C GLU A 91 6.02 18.98 15.90
N GLN A 92 7.04 19.13 16.74
CA GLN A 92 8.18 18.23 16.77
C GLN A 92 8.08 17.25 17.92
N VAL A 93 8.16 15.96 17.60
CA VAL A 93 8.27 14.87 18.56
C VAL A 93 9.75 14.48 18.65
N PRO A 94 10.44 14.79 19.74
CA PRO A 94 11.86 14.47 19.87
C PRO A 94 12.10 12.96 19.90
N SER A 95 13.31 12.55 19.51
CA SER A 95 13.73 11.16 19.71
C SER A 95 14.04 10.91 21.18
N ALA A 96 13.62 9.73 21.68
CA ALA A 96 13.97 9.26 23.02
C ALA A 96 15.29 8.48 23.00
N SER A 97 15.86 8.23 24.19
CA SER A 97 17.08 7.42 24.36
C SER A 97 16.86 5.97 23.89
N GLY A 98 17.11 5.72 22.61
CA GLY A 98 16.94 4.38 22.02
C GLY A 98 15.98 4.31 20.82
N GLY A 99 15.45 5.43 20.33
CA GLY A 99 14.58 5.46 19.16
C GLY A 99 13.55 6.59 19.20
N PHE A 100 12.42 6.37 18.54
CA PHE A 100 11.34 7.35 18.48
C PHE A 100 10.43 7.24 19.71
N ASP A 101 9.99 8.39 20.26
CA ASP A 101 8.99 8.43 21.32
C ASP A 101 7.59 8.20 20.73
N LEU A 102 7.21 6.92 20.64
CA LEU A 102 5.93 6.51 20.07
C LEU A 102 4.74 6.95 20.93
N ALA A 103 4.91 7.07 22.26
CA ALA A 103 3.86 7.49 23.14
C ALA A 103 3.52 8.99 22.96
N LEU A 104 4.55 9.82 22.80
CA LEU A 104 4.36 11.23 22.51
C LEU A 104 3.80 11.44 21.09
N LEU A 105 4.29 10.65 20.13
CA LEU A 105 3.76 10.66 18.75
C LEU A 105 2.26 10.35 18.76
N GLN A 106 1.84 9.29 19.47
CA GLN A 106 0.44 8.90 19.58
C GLN A 106 -0.44 10.04 20.10
N LYS A 107 -0.02 10.72 21.19
CA LYS A 107 -0.74 11.86 21.75
C LYS A 107 -0.83 13.03 20.77
N THR A 108 0.27 13.33 20.08
CA THR A 108 0.31 14.39 19.06
C THR A 108 -0.65 14.07 17.91
N LEU A 109 -0.64 12.83 17.42
CA LEU A 109 -1.54 12.40 16.33
C LEU A 109 -3.01 12.39 16.76
N GLN A 110 -3.33 11.99 18.00
CA GLN A 110 -4.68 12.08 18.53
C GLN A 110 -5.18 13.52 18.55
N LYS A 111 -4.34 14.47 18.97
CA LYS A 111 -4.67 15.91 18.97
C LYS A 111 -4.90 16.42 17.56
N VAL A 112 -4.00 16.10 16.61
CA VAL A 112 -4.12 16.48 15.20
C VAL A 112 -5.40 15.90 14.58
N LYS A 113 -5.74 14.64 14.90
CA LYS A 113 -6.98 14.00 14.45
C LYS A 113 -8.23 14.64 15.03
N ALA A 114 -8.21 15.02 16.30
CA ALA A 114 -9.33 15.73 16.94
C ALA A 114 -9.58 17.12 16.30
N GLU A 115 -8.49 17.83 15.90
CA GLU A 115 -8.59 19.11 15.18
C GLU A 115 -9.04 18.92 13.70
N ASN A 116 -8.75 17.76 13.12
CA ASN A 116 -9.05 17.46 11.71
C ASN A 116 -9.73 16.09 11.54
N PRO A 117 -10.97 15.93 12.01
CA PRO A 117 -11.66 14.64 12.04
C PRO A 117 -11.91 14.06 10.63
N ASP A 118 -12.03 14.92 9.63
CA ASP A 118 -12.32 14.55 8.23
C ASP A 118 -11.09 14.04 7.46
N VAL A 119 -9.88 14.16 8.01
CA VAL A 119 -8.65 13.71 7.35
C VAL A 119 -8.34 12.27 7.77
N PHE A 120 -8.26 11.36 6.80
CA PHE A 120 -7.96 9.94 7.02
C PHE A 120 -6.63 9.52 6.39
N LYS A 121 -6.04 10.39 5.58
CA LYS A 121 -4.77 10.16 4.89
C LYS A 121 -3.64 10.87 5.62
N ILE A 122 -2.49 10.19 5.75
CA ILE A 122 -1.25 10.77 6.26
C ILE A 122 -0.09 10.40 5.34
N GLU A 123 0.82 11.33 5.12
CA GLU A 123 1.98 11.14 4.27
C GLU A 123 3.23 10.97 5.12
N LEU A 124 4.01 9.93 4.86
CA LEU A 124 5.29 9.65 5.51
C LEU A 124 6.45 10.05 4.62
N ALA A 125 7.36 10.85 5.13
CA ALA A 125 8.61 11.25 4.49
C ALA A 125 9.80 10.79 5.36
N PRO A 126 10.16 9.49 5.37
CA PRO A 126 11.30 9.01 6.13
C PRO A 126 12.61 9.34 5.44
N GLU A 127 13.63 9.73 6.20
CA GLU A 127 15.00 9.80 5.70
C GLU A 127 15.51 8.40 5.32
N PRO A 128 16.39 8.26 4.31
CA PRO A 128 16.96 6.98 3.89
C PRO A 128 17.70 6.21 5.00
N ALA A 129 18.15 6.92 6.02
CA ALA A 129 18.89 6.35 7.15
C ALA A 129 17.97 5.74 8.25
N VAL A 130 16.64 5.90 8.14
CA VAL A 130 15.68 5.35 9.10
C VAL A 130 15.44 3.88 8.83
N ALA A 131 15.51 3.04 9.86
CA ALA A 131 15.29 1.61 9.70
C ALA A 131 13.82 1.32 9.39
N TYR A 132 13.58 0.42 8.42
CA TYR A 132 12.23 0.04 7.99
C TYR A 132 11.32 -0.43 9.15
N LYS A 133 11.88 -1.18 10.10
CA LYS A 133 11.14 -1.62 11.30
C LYS A 133 10.56 -0.47 12.12
N ASP A 134 11.25 0.66 12.15
CA ASP A 134 10.78 1.83 12.92
C ASP A 134 9.73 2.60 12.14
N ILE A 135 9.85 2.65 10.80
CA ILE A 135 8.80 3.18 9.93
C ILE A 135 7.50 2.40 10.13
N VAL A 136 7.54 1.06 10.16
CA VAL A 136 6.36 0.22 10.38
C VAL A 136 5.71 0.52 11.74
N LYS A 137 6.50 0.70 12.81
CA LYS A 137 5.96 1.06 14.12
C LYS A 137 5.26 2.43 14.10
N ILE A 138 5.85 3.41 13.42
CA ILE A 138 5.26 4.74 13.26
C ILE A 138 3.95 4.66 12.47
N MET A 139 3.90 3.83 11.42
CA MET A 139 2.67 3.58 10.66
C MET A 139 1.58 2.98 11.53
N ASP A 140 1.91 2.00 12.38
CA ASP A 140 0.95 1.37 13.28
C ASP A 140 0.41 2.36 14.32
N GLU A 141 1.27 3.25 14.86
CA GLU A 141 0.85 4.33 15.75
C GLU A 141 -0.05 5.35 15.05
N ALA A 142 0.18 5.61 13.77
CA ALA A 142 -0.62 6.57 13.01
C ALA A 142 -2.01 6.03 12.65
N ARG A 143 -2.17 4.74 12.42
CA ARG A 143 -3.41 4.15 11.92
C ARG A 143 -4.53 4.15 12.95
N ARG A 144 -4.24 3.83 14.19
CA ARG A 144 -5.26 3.61 15.23
C ARG A 144 -4.85 4.22 16.57
N SER A 145 -5.83 4.77 17.29
CA SER A 145 -5.65 5.13 18.69
C SER A 145 -5.49 3.86 19.53
N LYS A 146 -4.41 3.79 20.32
CA LYS A 146 -4.22 2.73 21.31
C LYS A 146 -4.97 3.00 22.61
N ASP A 147 -5.41 4.23 22.80
CA ASP A 147 -6.24 4.61 23.92
C ASP A 147 -7.70 4.26 23.59
N HIS A 148 -8.26 3.33 24.35
CA HIS A 148 -9.62 2.84 24.16
C HIS A 148 -10.70 3.90 24.48
N ASP A 149 -10.34 4.91 25.25
CA ASP A 149 -11.26 5.99 25.64
C ASP A 149 -11.33 7.10 24.59
N VAL A 150 -10.33 7.17 23.71
CA VAL A 150 -10.27 8.19 22.65
C VAL A 150 -10.94 7.68 21.38
N ARG A 151 -12.06 8.32 21.03
CA ARG A 151 -12.82 8.02 19.81
C ARG A 151 -13.04 9.28 19.01
N PHE A 152 -13.01 9.14 17.69
CA PHE A 152 -13.18 10.26 16.75
C PHE A 152 -14.51 10.20 16.07
N PRO A 153 -15.20 11.34 15.87
CA PRO A 153 -16.46 11.39 15.17
C PRO A 153 -16.26 11.08 13.67
N ILE A 154 -17.15 10.28 13.12
CA ILE A 154 -17.23 9.95 11.71
C ILE A 154 -18.69 10.05 11.26
N PHE A 155 -18.93 10.52 10.04
CA PHE A 155 -20.28 10.63 9.50
C PHE A 155 -20.60 9.39 8.66
N ASP A 156 -21.56 8.60 9.11
CA ASP A 156 -22.13 7.49 8.36
C ASP A 156 -23.22 7.99 7.42
N LYS A 157 -22.94 7.97 6.12
CA LYS A 157 -23.90 8.41 5.11
C LYS A 157 -25.08 7.46 4.91
N LYS A 158 -24.93 6.17 5.17
CA LYS A 158 -26.02 5.20 4.98
C LYS A 158 -27.07 5.34 6.04
N GLU A 159 -26.66 5.50 7.27
CA GLU A 159 -27.57 5.67 8.41
C GLU A 159 -27.90 7.14 8.69
N ASN A 160 -27.22 8.08 7.98
CA ASN A 160 -27.32 9.53 8.20
C ASN A 160 -27.14 9.91 9.67
N LYS A 161 -26.20 9.24 10.35
CA LYS A 161 -25.92 9.40 11.77
C LYS A 161 -24.41 9.63 12.00
N GLN A 162 -24.13 10.29 13.13
CA GLN A 162 -22.75 10.34 13.64
C GLN A 162 -22.39 9.00 14.31
N ALA A 163 -21.33 8.39 13.85
CA ALA A 163 -20.67 7.23 14.44
C ALA A 163 -19.34 7.64 15.06
N THR A 164 -18.72 6.78 15.81
CA THR A 164 -17.39 7.01 16.39
C THR A 164 -16.44 5.87 16.00
N THR A 165 -15.18 6.22 15.78
CA THR A 165 -14.13 5.26 15.40
C THR A 165 -12.86 5.49 16.23
N ASP A 166 -12.07 4.44 16.40
CA ASP A 166 -10.71 4.48 16.96
C ASP A 166 -9.63 4.66 15.87
N TYR A 167 -10.01 4.60 14.58
CA TYR A 167 -9.10 4.86 13.49
C TYR A 167 -8.76 6.34 13.37
N MET A 168 -7.46 6.65 13.33
CA MET A 168 -6.95 7.99 13.10
C MET A 168 -6.67 8.23 11.62
N PHE A 169 -5.62 7.61 11.11
CA PHE A 169 -5.17 7.75 9.73
C PHE A 169 -4.94 6.37 9.11
N PRO A 170 -6.00 5.66 8.72
CA PRO A 170 -5.89 4.33 8.14
C PRO A 170 -5.18 4.33 6.78
N ASP A 171 -5.25 5.44 6.02
CA ASP A 171 -4.58 5.60 4.73
C ASP A 171 -3.20 6.24 4.92
N VAL A 172 -2.19 5.39 5.03
CA VAL A 172 -0.80 5.81 5.19
C VAL A 172 -0.08 5.64 3.87
N VAL A 173 0.43 6.72 3.31
CA VAL A 173 1.17 6.74 2.04
C VAL A 173 2.58 7.30 2.24
N PHE A 174 3.50 6.92 1.39
CA PHE A 174 4.81 7.56 1.35
C PHE A 174 4.75 8.82 0.49
N ALA A 175 5.28 9.92 1.01
CA ALA A 175 5.49 11.11 0.20
C ALA A 175 6.46 10.78 -0.95
N ASN A 176 6.17 11.27 -2.16
CA ASN A 176 7.07 11.08 -3.29
C ASN A 176 8.40 11.76 -3.00
N MET A 177 9.43 10.96 -2.74
CA MET A 177 10.82 11.44 -2.62
C MET A 177 11.47 11.65 -4.01
N MET A 178 10.69 12.09 -4.98
CA MET A 178 11.19 12.35 -6.34
C MET A 178 11.52 13.83 -6.58
N ASP A 179 12.19 14.48 -5.61
CA ASP A 179 12.82 15.77 -5.86
C ASP A 179 14.18 15.81 -5.16
N GLY A 180 15.19 15.37 -5.91
CA GLY A 180 16.59 15.44 -5.55
C GLY A 180 17.44 15.42 -6.80
#